data_2fb83cff890bf6204ff518e3520333e9
#
_entry.id   2fb83cff890bf6204ff518e3520333e9
#
_cell.length_a   1.000
_cell.length_b   1.000
_cell.length_c   1.000
_cell.angle_alpha   90.00
_cell.angle_beta   90.00
_cell.angle_gamma   90.00
#
_symmetry.space_group_name_H-M   'P 1'
#
loop_
_entity.id
_entity.type
_entity.pdbx_description
1 polymer ?
#
loop_
_entity_poly.entity_id
_entity_poly.type
_entity_poly.pdbx_seq_one_letter_code
_entity_poly.pdbx_strand_id
1 'polypeptide(L)'
;EICACLVGSEMCIRDSAYIVRKTENKTAELLHILRSMPGSAIVYVRNRRRTKEITELLNNEHITADFYHAGLDDATKDIRQHRWQSGESRVMVATNAFGMGIDKPDVRIVIHMDLPDSIEAYFQEAGRAGRDGQKAYAVILYAKSDKTTLHKRIPDTFPEKEYIRDVYEHLQYYYQMAMGDGLDCVREFNIEDFCRKFKYFPVPVDSALRILTQAGYLEYTAEQDSTSRILFTIRRDELYRLREMGEDMDRLIQAVLRSYTGVFTDYTYINEDSLALSLIHISEPTRHAQIS
;
A
#
# COMPACT_ATOMS: atom_id res chain seq x y z
N GLU A 1 5.99 23.69 -19.50
CA GLU A 1 6.67 23.89 -18.21
C GLU A 1 5.67 23.77 -17.06
N ILE A 2 5.08 22.61 -16.85
CA ILE A 2 4.36 22.30 -15.61
C ILE A 2 5.33 21.53 -14.75
N CYS A 3 5.78 22.22 -13.83
CA CYS A 3 6.95 22.21 -13.09
C CYS A 3 7.12 21.06 -12.11
N ALA A 4 8.34 20.62 -12.03
CA ALA A 4 9.04 19.86 -11.03
C ALA A 4 8.92 20.37 -9.55
N CYS A 5 8.02 21.29 -9.24
CA CYS A 5 7.92 21.92 -7.91
C CYS A 5 6.94 21.28 -6.94
N LEU A 6 6.21 20.24 -7.34
CA LEU A 6 5.19 19.60 -6.48
C LEU A 6 5.63 18.30 -5.81
N VAL A 7 6.81 17.80 -6.12
CA VAL A 7 7.38 16.64 -5.42
C VAL A 7 8.77 17.04 -4.95
N GLY A 8 8.89 17.34 -3.68
CA GLY A 8 10.14 17.69 -3.04
C GLY A 8 11.14 16.55 -3.14
N SER A 9 12.27 16.86 -3.71
CA SER A 9 13.49 16.15 -4.04
C SER A 9 13.60 15.80 -5.53
N GLU A 10 14.59 16.35 -6.10
CA GLU A 10 15.28 16.15 -7.38
C GLU A 10 15.11 14.79 -8.10
N MET A 11 13.89 14.38 -8.42
CA MET A 11 13.68 13.31 -9.39
C MET A 11 13.71 13.96 -10.78
N CYS A 12 14.89 13.94 -11.39
CA CYS A 12 15.14 14.48 -12.71
C CYS A 12 14.25 13.81 -13.75
N ILE A 13 13.14 14.45 -14.06
CA ILE A 13 12.27 14.14 -15.20
C ILE A 13 12.95 14.55 -16.52
N ARG A 14 14.16 15.09 -16.46
CA ARG A 14 14.80 15.76 -17.59
C ARG A 14 15.08 14.88 -18.81
N ASP A 15 15.24 13.56 -18.62
CA ASP A 15 15.66 12.67 -19.69
C ASP A 15 14.66 11.54 -20.01
N SER A 16 13.48 11.53 -19.36
CA SER A 16 12.44 10.53 -19.61
C SER A 16 11.37 11.04 -20.57
N ALA A 17 11.09 10.26 -21.62
CA ALA A 17 10.00 10.53 -22.54
C ALA A 17 8.70 9.86 -22.07
N TYR A 18 7.64 10.65 -21.93
CA TYR A 18 6.30 10.16 -21.61
C TYR A 18 5.54 9.88 -22.89
N ILE A 19 5.06 8.64 -23.05
CA ILE A 19 4.43 8.17 -24.29
C ILE A 19 3.10 7.49 -23.96
N VAL A 20 2.05 7.84 -24.70
CA VAL A 20 0.79 7.10 -24.70
C VAL A 20 0.67 6.35 -26.00
N ARG A 21 0.64 5.01 -25.93
CA ARG A 21 0.47 4.15 -27.10
C ARG A 21 -0.93 3.57 -27.13
N LYS A 22 -1.68 3.94 -28.16
CA LYS A 22 -3.01 3.39 -28.41
C LYS A 22 -2.87 2.03 -29.09
N THR A 23 -3.43 1.00 -28.46
CA THR A 23 -3.40 -0.38 -28.97
C THR A 23 -4.67 -1.12 -28.61
N GLU A 24 -5.05 -2.07 -29.43
CA GLU A 24 -6.14 -3.00 -29.12
C GLU A 24 -5.63 -4.27 -28.43
N ASN A 25 -4.35 -4.60 -28.62
CA ASN A 25 -3.70 -5.73 -27.97
C ASN A 25 -2.49 -5.25 -27.14
N LYS A 26 -2.75 -4.94 -25.87
CA LYS A 26 -1.72 -4.48 -24.92
C LYS A 26 -0.61 -5.50 -24.70
N THR A 27 -0.93 -6.79 -24.74
CA THR A 27 0.04 -7.86 -24.51
C THR A 27 1.05 -7.96 -25.65
N ALA A 28 0.57 -7.92 -26.90
CA ALA A 28 1.45 -7.90 -28.06
C ALA A 28 2.33 -6.66 -28.08
N GLU A 29 1.76 -5.49 -27.73
CA GLU A 29 2.50 -4.23 -27.66
C GLU A 29 3.55 -4.23 -26.56
N LEU A 30 3.23 -4.81 -25.37
CA LEU A 30 4.18 -5.00 -24.29
C LEU A 30 5.40 -5.82 -24.72
N LEU A 31 5.17 -6.96 -25.37
CA LEU A 31 6.25 -7.82 -25.89
C LEU A 31 7.08 -7.10 -26.95
N HIS A 32 6.44 -6.39 -27.86
CA HIS A 32 7.13 -5.59 -28.88
C HIS A 32 8.05 -4.55 -28.26
N ILE A 33 7.55 -3.78 -27.29
CA ILE A 33 8.34 -2.75 -26.61
C ILE A 33 9.51 -3.36 -25.84
N LEU A 34 9.27 -4.41 -25.05
CA LEU A 34 10.32 -5.05 -24.25
C LEU A 34 11.40 -5.74 -25.11
N ARG A 35 11.05 -6.24 -26.31
CA ARG A 35 12.03 -6.78 -27.27
C ARG A 35 12.84 -5.69 -27.96
N SER A 36 12.21 -4.55 -28.23
CA SER A 36 12.86 -3.41 -28.92
C SER A 36 13.78 -2.60 -27.99
N MET A 37 13.56 -2.66 -26.69
CA MET A 37 14.28 -1.85 -25.70
C MET A 37 14.98 -2.74 -24.68
N PRO A 38 16.30 -2.92 -24.78
CA PRO A 38 17.07 -3.65 -23.76
C PRO A 38 17.15 -2.85 -22.45
N GLY A 39 17.53 -3.55 -21.37
CA GLY A 39 17.70 -2.95 -20.05
C GLY A 39 16.56 -3.29 -19.08
N SER A 40 16.70 -2.80 -17.86
CA SER A 40 15.76 -3.04 -16.76
C SER A 40 14.42 -2.36 -17.00
N ALA A 41 13.33 -3.05 -16.66
CA ALA A 41 11.98 -2.56 -16.89
C ALA A 41 11.07 -2.79 -15.67
N ILE A 42 10.05 -1.92 -15.52
CA ILE A 42 8.94 -2.11 -14.60
C ILE A 42 7.65 -2.12 -15.42
N VAL A 43 6.75 -3.05 -15.13
CA VAL A 43 5.43 -3.15 -15.76
C VAL A 43 4.37 -3.04 -14.67
N TYR A 44 3.60 -1.97 -14.67
CA TYR A 44 2.52 -1.76 -13.72
C TYR A 44 1.20 -2.32 -14.20
N VAL A 45 0.56 -3.10 -13.34
CA VAL A 45 -0.80 -3.64 -13.49
C VAL A 45 -1.59 -3.42 -12.19
N ARG A 46 -2.90 -3.34 -12.28
CA ARG A 46 -3.74 -3.07 -11.09
C ARG A 46 -3.99 -4.28 -10.21
N ASN A 47 -3.98 -5.48 -10.78
CA ASN A 47 -4.53 -6.68 -10.16
C ASN A 47 -3.40 -7.65 -9.80
N ARG A 48 -3.40 -8.16 -8.55
CA ARG A 48 -2.42 -9.16 -8.06
C ARG A 48 -2.38 -10.41 -8.95
N ARG A 49 -3.51 -10.89 -9.43
CA ARG A 49 -3.58 -12.04 -10.32
C ARG A 49 -2.88 -11.74 -11.65
N ARG A 50 -3.10 -10.56 -12.19
CA ARG A 50 -2.52 -10.14 -13.46
C ARG A 50 -1.00 -9.95 -13.39
N THR A 51 -0.43 -9.64 -12.21
CA THR A 51 1.04 -9.62 -12.07
C THR A 51 1.64 -10.99 -12.38
N LYS A 52 1.02 -12.06 -11.87
CA LYS A 52 1.48 -13.44 -12.14
C LYS A 52 1.30 -13.83 -13.60
N GLU A 53 0.12 -13.59 -14.17
CA GLU A 53 -0.21 -13.93 -15.58
C GLU A 53 0.77 -13.27 -16.56
N ILE A 54 1.07 -11.99 -16.39
CA ILE A 54 2.03 -11.27 -17.26
C ILE A 54 3.46 -11.77 -17.01
N THR A 55 3.84 -12.06 -15.79
CA THR A 55 5.17 -12.61 -15.49
C THR A 55 5.38 -13.98 -16.15
N GLU A 56 4.41 -14.86 -16.05
CA GLU A 56 4.45 -16.18 -16.71
C GLU A 56 4.54 -16.02 -18.24
N LEU A 57 3.75 -15.13 -18.80
CA LEU A 57 3.80 -14.84 -20.24
C LEU A 57 5.20 -14.32 -20.65
N LEU A 58 5.79 -13.39 -19.91
CA LEU A 58 7.12 -12.86 -20.23
C LEU A 58 8.19 -13.92 -20.14
N ASN A 59 8.16 -14.78 -19.11
CA ASN A 59 9.10 -15.87 -18.95
C ASN A 59 8.96 -16.92 -20.07
N ASN A 60 7.74 -17.24 -20.52
CA ASN A 60 7.50 -18.12 -21.66
C ASN A 60 8.04 -17.52 -22.97
N GLU A 61 8.07 -16.20 -23.09
CA GLU A 61 8.62 -15.46 -24.22
C GLU A 61 10.13 -15.16 -24.07
N HIS A 62 10.82 -15.87 -23.15
CA HIS A 62 12.25 -15.73 -22.85
C HIS A 62 12.68 -14.35 -22.35
N ILE A 63 11.76 -13.59 -21.74
CA ILE A 63 12.05 -12.33 -21.05
C ILE A 63 11.99 -12.59 -19.55
N THR A 64 13.15 -12.60 -18.88
CA THR A 64 13.22 -12.89 -17.45
C THR A 64 12.43 -11.86 -16.64
N ALA A 65 11.44 -12.32 -15.89
CA ALA A 65 10.54 -11.47 -15.14
C ALA A 65 10.21 -12.04 -13.76
N ASP A 66 10.04 -11.16 -12.79
CA ASP A 66 9.47 -11.45 -11.49
C ASP A 66 8.23 -10.58 -11.25
N PHE A 67 7.41 -10.95 -10.26
CA PHE A 67 6.23 -10.16 -9.90
C PHE A 67 6.26 -9.71 -8.44
N TYR A 68 5.62 -8.54 -8.18
CA TYR A 68 5.56 -7.93 -6.87
C TYR A 68 4.18 -7.35 -6.57
N HIS A 69 3.63 -7.67 -5.39
CA HIS A 69 2.38 -7.08 -4.89
C HIS A 69 2.32 -7.13 -3.36
N ALA A 70 1.48 -6.32 -2.74
CA ALA A 70 1.36 -6.21 -1.29
C ALA A 70 1.04 -7.54 -0.57
N GLY A 71 0.33 -8.46 -1.23
CA GLY A 71 -0.03 -9.75 -0.64
C GLY A 71 1.05 -10.84 -0.70
N LEU A 72 2.30 -10.51 -1.00
CA LEU A 72 3.44 -11.39 -0.81
C LEU A 72 3.97 -11.25 0.61
N ASP A 73 4.52 -12.32 1.17
CA ASP A 73 5.31 -12.27 2.39
C ASP A 73 6.59 -11.46 2.19
N ASP A 74 7.14 -10.91 3.27
CA ASP A 74 8.27 -9.98 3.19
C ASP A 74 9.54 -10.64 2.66
N ALA A 75 9.81 -11.90 3.03
CA ALA A 75 10.95 -12.65 2.52
C ALA A 75 10.90 -12.84 1.00
N THR A 76 9.72 -13.17 0.47
CA THR A 76 9.50 -13.28 -0.99
C THR A 76 9.64 -11.93 -1.68
N LYS A 77 9.15 -10.84 -1.06
CA LYS A 77 9.31 -9.48 -1.59
C LYS A 77 10.78 -9.12 -1.73
N ASP A 78 11.58 -9.36 -0.69
CA ASP A 78 13.01 -9.05 -0.66
C ASP A 78 13.79 -9.85 -1.69
N ILE A 79 13.55 -11.16 -1.80
CA ILE A 79 14.20 -12.03 -2.77
C ILE A 79 13.95 -11.54 -4.20
N ARG A 80 12.69 -11.26 -4.57
CA ARG A 80 12.34 -10.83 -5.92
C ARG A 80 12.86 -9.44 -6.24
N GLN A 81 12.80 -8.53 -5.28
CA GLN A 81 13.37 -7.19 -5.41
C GLN A 81 14.88 -7.28 -5.65
N HIS A 82 15.59 -8.10 -4.88
CA HIS A 82 17.03 -8.31 -5.03
C HIS A 82 17.39 -8.90 -6.40
N ARG A 83 16.66 -9.93 -6.87
CA ARG A 83 16.86 -10.52 -8.19
C ARG A 83 16.68 -9.50 -9.33
N TRP A 84 15.70 -8.62 -9.18
CA TRP A 84 15.51 -7.55 -10.16
C TRP A 84 16.59 -6.46 -10.05
N GLN A 85 17.00 -6.09 -8.84
CA GLN A 85 18.09 -5.12 -8.63
C GLN A 85 19.42 -5.63 -9.17
N SER A 86 19.75 -6.90 -8.97
CA SER A 86 20.97 -7.54 -9.48
C SER A 86 20.96 -7.76 -11.01
N GLY A 87 19.80 -7.66 -11.65
CA GLY A 87 19.63 -7.91 -13.10
C GLY A 87 19.39 -9.38 -13.47
N GLU A 88 19.26 -10.27 -12.49
CA GLU A 88 18.85 -11.67 -12.72
C GLU A 88 17.46 -11.73 -13.32
N SER A 89 16.54 -10.91 -12.80
CA SER A 89 15.25 -10.63 -13.43
C SER A 89 15.31 -9.27 -14.13
N ARG A 90 15.07 -9.24 -15.43
CA ARG A 90 15.09 -8.02 -16.23
C ARG A 90 13.85 -7.15 -15.98
N VAL A 91 12.69 -7.77 -15.84
CA VAL A 91 11.40 -7.10 -15.73
C VAL A 91 10.76 -7.35 -14.37
N MET A 92 10.30 -6.29 -13.70
CA MET A 92 9.44 -6.40 -12.54
C MET A 92 8.00 -6.08 -12.93
N VAL A 93 7.10 -7.06 -12.80
CA VAL A 93 5.67 -6.86 -13.01
C VAL A 93 5.01 -6.62 -11.67
N ALA A 94 4.44 -5.44 -11.46
CA ALA A 94 4.02 -5.04 -10.12
C ALA A 94 2.67 -4.30 -10.09
N THR A 95 2.05 -4.32 -8.90
CA THR A 95 1.03 -3.34 -8.54
C THR A 95 1.69 -2.07 -8.00
N ASN A 96 0.90 -1.04 -7.67
CA ASN A 96 1.35 0.20 -7.03
C ASN A 96 2.11 -0.02 -5.70
N ALA A 97 2.02 -1.22 -5.10
CA ALA A 97 2.80 -1.59 -3.92
C ALA A 97 4.32 -1.64 -4.17
N PHE A 98 4.75 -1.77 -5.43
CA PHE A 98 6.15 -1.73 -5.81
C PHE A 98 6.57 -0.29 -6.04
N GLY A 99 7.08 0.34 -4.99
CA GLY A 99 7.34 1.75 -5.13
C GLY A 99 8.22 2.37 -4.05
N MET A 100 7.77 2.43 -2.82
CA MET A 100 8.54 3.06 -1.75
C MET A 100 9.85 2.30 -1.48
N GLY A 101 10.95 3.03 -1.38
CA GLY A 101 12.25 2.45 -1.07
C GLY A 101 12.97 1.76 -2.25
N ILE A 102 12.43 1.80 -3.48
CA ILE A 102 13.09 1.21 -4.63
C ILE A 102 13.97 2.25 -5.31
N ASP A 103 15.28 1.98 -5.26
CA ASP A 103 16.29 2.78 -5.93
C ASP A 103 17.14 1.90 -6.86
N LYS A 104 16.76 1.86 -8.14
CA LYS A 104 17.51 1.25 -9.23
C LYS A 104 17.68 2.31 -10.32
N PRO A 105 18.91 2.81 -10.51
CA PRO A 105 19.13 3.97 -11.39
C PRO A 105 18.96 3.64 -12.88
N ASP A 106 19.23 2.42 -13.29
CA ASP A 106 19.30 1.96 -14.67
C ASP A 106 17.97 1.42 -15.23
N VAL A 107 16.83 1.83 -14.70
CA VAL A 107 15.52 1.49 -15.26
C VAL A 107 15.33 2.22 -16.59
N ARG A 108 15.28 1.47 -17.69
CA ARG A 108 15.16 2.04 -19.04
C ARG A 108 13.73 2.32 -19.46
N ILE A 109 12.79 1.53 -18.90
CA ILE A 109 11.39 1.71 -19.26
C ILE A 109 10.44 1.35 -18.12
N VAL A 110 9.42 2.19 -17.94
CA VAL A 110 8.26 1.95 -17.11
C VAL A 110 7.03 1.84 -18.00
N ILE A 111 6.30 0.73 -17.94
CA ILE A 111 5.13 0.47 -18.77
C ILE A 111 3.89 0.33 -17.90
N HIS A 112 2.86 1.09 -18.18
CA HIS A 112 1.56 0.96 -17.55
C HIS A 112 0.61 0.18 -18.46
N MET A 113 0.28 -1.05 -18.07
CA MET A 113 -0.71 -1.89 -18.75
C MET A 113 -2.14 -1.46 -18.43
N ASP A 114 -2.34 -0.90 -17.24
CA ASP A 114 -3.61 -0.34 -16.78
C ASP A 114 -3.41 1.13 -16.42
N LEU A 115 -4.45 1.94 -16.58
CA LEU A 115 -4.39 3.35 -16.20
C LEU A 115 -4.17 3.48 -14.69
N PRO A 116 -3.21 4.29 -14.23
CA PRO A 116 -2.99 4.57 -12.82
C PRO A 116 -4.22 5.25 -12.18
N ASP A 117 -4.26 5.28 -10.86
CA ASP A 117 -5.41 5.79 -10.11
C ASP A 117 -5.49 7.32 -10.14
N SER A 118 -4.36 8.00 -10.24
CA SER A 118 -4.25 9.44 -10.34
C SER A 118 -3.03 9.85 -11.18
N ILE A 119 -2.97 11.12 -11.52
CA ILE A 119 -1.82 11.70 -12.24
C ILE A 119 -0.59 11.67 -11.33
N GLU A 120 -0.75 11.92 -10.03
CA GLU A 120 0.33 11.88 -9.04
C GLU A 120 0.92 10.48 -8.93
N ALA A 121 0.07 9.45 -8.83
CA ALA A 121 0.49 8.05 -8.84
C ALA A 121 1.26 7.72 -10.12
N TYR A 122 0.76 8.19 -11.27
CA TYR A 122 1.47 8.02 -12.55
C TYR A 122 2.87 8.64 -12.53
N PHE A 123 3.01 9.88 -12.05
CA PHE A 123 4.32 10.53 -11.98
C PHE A 123 5.27 9.84 -11.00
N GLN A 124 4.79 9.36 -9.88
CA GLN A 124 5.60 8.60 -8.92
C GLN A 124 6.10 7.28 -9.50
N GLU A 125 5.25 6.57 -10.24
CA GLU A 125 5.57 5.30 -10.89
C GLU A 125 6.48 5.51 -12.11
N ALA A 126 6.16 6.44 -12.98
CA ALA A 126 6.92 6.80 -14.17
C ALA A 126 8.30 7.39 -13.83
N GLY A 127 8.41 8.16 -12.73
CA GLY A 127 9.64 8.79 -12.26
C GLY A 127 10.69 7.79 -11.73
N ARG A 128 10.44 6.48 -11.82
CA ARG A 128 11.44 5.44 -11.55
C ARG A 128 12.36 5.18 -12.73
N ALA A 129 11.99 5.65 -13.93
CA ALA A 129 12.80 5.51 -15.12
C ALA A 129 13.89 6.57 -15.16
N GLY A 130 15.12 6.19 -15.55
CA GLY A 130 16.19 7.11 -15.93
C GLY A 130 16.83 7.89 -14.79
N ARG A 131 16.90 7.36 -13.58
CA ARG A 131 17.55 8.03 -12.43
C ARG A 131 19.05 8.24 -12.58
N ASP A 132 19.67 7.55 -13.51
CA ASP A 132 21.08 7.70 -13.88
C ASP A 132 21.33 8.81 -14.92
N GLY A 133 20.30 9.60 -15.27
CA GLY A 133 20.40 10.65 -16.26
C GLY A 133 20.48 10.16 -17.71
N GLN A 134 20.32 8.84 -17.94
CA GLN A 134 20.27 8.30 -19.28
C GLN A 134 18.85 8.23 -19.79
N LYS A 135 18.70 8.27 -21.12
CA LYS A 135 17.40 8.25 -21.81
C LYS A 135 16.56 7.05 -21.36
N ALA A 136 15.37 7.36 -20.88
CA ALA A 136 14.40 6.38 -20.40
C ALA A 136 12.99 6.72 -20.91
N TYR A 137 12.06 5.80 -20.75
CA TYR A 137 10.71 5.95 -21.28
C TYR A 137 9.67 5.54 -20.25
N ALA A 138 8.60 6.32 -20.17
CA ALA A 138 7.39 5.97 -19.43
C ALA A 138 6.25 5.81 -20.44
N VAL A 139 5.72 4.63 -20.58
CA VAL A 139 4.73 4.27 -21.61
C VAL A 139 3.42 3.85 -20.97
N ILE A 140 2.33 4.51 -21.35
CA ILE A 140 0.97 4.03 -21.06
C ILE A 140 0.45 3.28 -22.29
N LEU A 141 0.02 2.03 -22.11
CA LEU A 141 -0.70 1.28 -23.11
C LEU A 141 -2.21 1.53 -22.93
N TYR A 142 -2.78 2.25 -23.89
CA TYR A 142 -4.18 2.66 -23.86
C TYR A 142 -5.02 1.88 -24.86
N ALA A 143 -6.09 1.25 -24.38
CA ALA A 143 -7.12 0.62 -25.19
C ALA A 143 -8.46 1.34 -25.03
N LYS A 144 -9.36 1.23 -26.01
CA LYS A 144 -10.71 1.83 -25.91
C LYS A 144 -11.49 1.33 -24.68
N SER A 145 -11.28 0.08 -24.28
CA SER A 145 -11.87 -0.53 -23.08
C SER A 145 -11.46 0.19 -21.78
N ASP A 146 -10.29 0.82 -21.75
CA ASP A 146 -9.83 1.54 -20.54
C ASP A 146 -10.72 2.73 -20.23
N LYS A 147 -11.18 3.45 -21.27
CA LYS A 147 -12.12 4.56 -21.09
C LYS A 147 -13.41 4.07 -20.41
N THR A 148 -13.97 2.97 -20.88
CA THR A 148 -15.18 2.38 -20.31
C THR A 148 -14.96 1.92 -18.87
N THR A 149 -13.83 1.30 -18.60
CA THR A 149 -13.44 0.87 -17.25
C THR A 149 -13.26 2.07 -16.31
N LEU A 150 -12.61 3.13 -16.78
CA LEU A 150 -12.42 4.35 -16.00
C LEU A 150 -13.77 5.03 -15.68
N HIS A 151 -14.65 5.17 -16.68
CA HIS A 151 -15.98 5.74 -16.45
C HIS A 151 -16.83 4.95 -15.45
N LYS A 152 -16.69 3.62 -15.40
CA LYS A 152 -17.37 2.79 -14.39
C LYS A 152 -16.78 2.99 -12.99
N ARG A 153 -15.51 3.28 -12.89
CA ARG A 153 -14.80 3.44 -11.62
C ARG A 153 -14.96 4.81 -10.98
N ILE A 154 -15.18 5.84 -11.78
CA ILE A 154 -15.33 7.21 -11.26
C ILE A 154 -16.44 7.29 -10.20
N PRO A 155 -17.67 6.78 -10.43
CA PRO A 155 -18.71 6.78 -9.41
C PRO A 155 -18.39 5.95 -8.16
N ASP A 156 -17.59 4.88 -8.32
CA ASP A 156 -17.16 4.05 -7.19
C ASP A 156 -16.13 4.76 -6.31
N THR A 157 -15.24 5.54 -6.92
CA THR A 157 -14.19 6.29 -6.21
C THR A 157 -14.67 7.65 -5.69
N PHE A 158 -15.57 8.28 -6.44
CA PHE A 158 -16.15 9.59 -6.13
C PHE A 158 -17.69 9.46 -6.16
N PRO A 159 -18.29 8.83 -5.15
CA PRO A 159 -19.74 8.69 -5.07
C PRO A 159 -20.41 10.07 -4.94
N GLU A 160 -21.64 10.15 -5.42
CA GLU A 160 -22.44 11.37 -5.36
C GLU A 160 -22.70 11.80 -3.91
N LYS A 161 -22.94 13.09 -3.71
CA LYS A 161 -23.11 13.66 -2.37
C LYS A 161 -24.28 13.04 -1.60
N GLU A 162 -25.36 12.74 -2.30
CA GLU A 162 -26.54 12.04 -1.75
C GLU A 162 -26.15 10.66 -1.21
N TYR A 163 -25.37 9.90 -1.98
CA TYR A 163 -24.89 8.59 -1.57
C TYR A 163 -24.01 8.66 -0.30
N ILE A 164 -23.09 9.65 -0.24
CA ILE A 164 -22.21 9.86 0.92
C ILE A 164 -23.04 10.19 2.16
N ARG A 165 -24.08 11.01 2.01
CA ARG A 165 -25.02 11.35 3.10
C ARG A 165 -25.79 10.13 3.56
N ASP A 166 -26.32 9.33 2.63
CA ASP A 166 -27.07 8.12 2.95
C ASP A 166 -26.17 7.10 3.70
N VAL A 167 -24.91 6.94 3.29
CA VAL A 167 -23.94 6.09 4.02
C VAL A 167 -23.72 6.62 5.44
N TYR A 168 -23.58 7.94 5.62
CA TYR A 168 -23.40 8.55 6.95
C TYR A 168 -24.62 8.35 7.85
N GLU A 169 -25.84 8.53 7.32
CA GLU A 169 -27.09 8.28 8.05
C GLU A 169 -27.23 6.80 8.42
N HIS A 170 -26.93 5.89 7.48
CA HIS A 170 -26.96 4.46 7.75
C HIS A 170 -25.93 3.99 8.77
N LEU A 171 -24.78 4.68 8.92
CA LEU A 171 -23.85 4.41 10.02
C LEU A 171 -24.47 4.68 11.38
N GLN A 172 -25.25 5.76 11.51
CA GLN A 172 -25.96 6.07 12.75
C GLN A 172 -27.00 4.96 13.07
N TYR A 173 -27.74 4.48 12.07
CA TYR A 173 -28.66 3.35 12.24
C TYR A 173 -27.92 2.03 12.54
N TYR A 174 -26.75 1.82 11.94
CA TYR A 174 -25.97 0.62 12.16
C TYR A 174 -25.53 0.49 13.62
N TYR A 175 -25.10 1.59 14.21
CA TYR A 175 -24.66 1.66 15.59
C TYR A 175 -25.77 2.07 16.57
N GLN A 176 -27.01 2.26 16.11
CA GLN A 176 -28.15 2.72 16.92
C GLN A 176 -27.85 4.00 17.72
N MET A 177 -27.17 4.95 17.07
CA MET A 177 -26.80 6.23 17.67
C MET A 177 -27.89 7.28 17.42
N ALA A 178 -28.25 8.04 18.44
CA ALA A 178 -29.16 9.16 18.29
C ALA A 178 -28.39 10.39 17.74
N MET A 179 -29.16 11.33 17.13
CA MET A 179 -28.57 12.59 16.63
C MET A 179 -27.91 13.38 17.78
N GLY A 180 -26.64 13.68 17.61
CA GLY A 180 -25.82 14.36 18.63
C GLY A 180 -25.05 13.45 19.57
N ASP A 181 -25.28 12.14 19.49
CA ASP A 181 -24.49 11.15 20.21
C ASP A 181 -23.26 10.70 19.37
N GLY A 182 -22.29 10.07 20.04
CA GLY A 182 -21.16 9.43 19.35
C GLY A 182 -19.91 10.27 19.22
N LEU A 183 -19.85 11.47 19.81
CA LEU A 183 -18.63 12.22 19.89
C LEU A 183 -17.58 11.40 20.67
N ASP A 184 -16.39 11.26 20.12
CA ASP A 184 -15.26 10.47 20.67
C ASP A 184 -15.56 8.97 20.90
N CYS A 185 -16.65 8.43 20.32
CA CYS A 185 -16.94 7.01 20.37
C CYS A 185 -16.16 6.23 19.32
N VAL A 186 -15.34 5.26 19.76
CA VAL A 186 -14.66 4.30 18.87
C VAL A 186 -15.48 3.01 18.79
N ARG A 187 -15.74 2.54 17.58
CA ARG A 187 -16.50 1.33 17.30
C ARG A 187 -15.80 0.48 16.26
N GLU A 188 -15.86 -0.83 16.40
CA GLU A 188 -15.45 -1.74 15.34
C GLU A 188 -16.43 -1.65 14.17
N PHE A 189 -15.90 -1.59 12.94
CA PHE A 189 -16.69 -1.51 11.73
C PHE A 189 -16.37 -2.66 10.79
N ASN A 190 -17.39 -3.43 10.44
CA ASN A 190 -17.30 -4.45 9.42
C ASN A 190 -18.03 -3.98 8.16
N ILE A 191 -17.26 -3.63 7.12
CA ILE A 191 -17.80 -3.11 5.86
C ILE A 191 -18.68 -4.12 5.13
N GLU A 192 -18.37 -5.43 5.22
CA GLU A 192 -19.15 -6.47 4.54
C GLU A 192 -20.52 -6.65 5.19
N ASP A 193 -20.57 -6.62 6.53
CA ASP A 193 -21.82 -6.71 7.28
C ASP A 193 -22.70 -5.47 7.06
N PHE A 194 -22.09 -4.28 7.11
CA PHE A 194 -22.77 -3.02 6.79
C PHE A 194 -23.37 -3.05 5.37
N CYS A 195 -22.56 -3.44 4.38
CA CYS A 195 -23.00 -3.53 2.99
C CYS A 195 -24.14 -4.55 2.79
N ARG A 196 -24.09 -5.67 3.50
CA ARG A 196 -25.14 -6.69 3.47
C ARG A 196 -26.45 -6.16 4.06
N LYS A 197 -26.35 -5.47 5.20
CA LYS A 197 -27.51 -4.93 5.93
C LYS A 197 -28.23 -3.85 5.12
N PHE A 198 -27.50 -2.93 4.49
CA PHE A 198 -28.07 -1.80 3.78
C PHE A 198 -28.06 -1.94 2.25
N LYS A 199 -27.67 -3.11 1.71
CA LYS A 199 -27.60 -3.44 0.28
C LYS A 199 -26.68 -2.50 -0.52
N TYR A 200 -25.55 -2.18 0.06
CA TYR A 200 -24.49 -1.41 -0.58
C TYR A 200 -23.41 -2.29 -1.20
N PHE A 201 -22.56 -1.69 -2.03
CA PHE A 201 -21.31 -2.29 -2.50
C PHE A 201 -20.12 -1.78 -1.68
N PRO A 202 -19.14 -2.64 -1.32
CA PRO A 202 -18.02 -2.26 -0.43
C PRO A 202 -17.19 -1.09 -0.94
N VAL A 203 -16.85 -1.07 -2.25
CA VAL A 203 -15.96 -0.06 -2.82
C VAL A 203 -16.52 1.36 -2.72
N PRO A 204 -17.76 1.67 -3.13
CA PRO A 204 -18.33 3.00 -2.95
C PRO A 204 -18.50 3.39 -1.49
N VAL A 205 -18.78 2.42 -0.59
CA VAL A 205 -18.87 2.69 0.86
C VAL A 205 -17.52 3.07 1.43
N ASP A 206 -16.44 2.31 1.13
CA ASP A 206 -15.08 2.66 1.54
C ASP A 206 -14.68 4.06 1.07
N SER A 207 -15.00 4.39 -0.19
CA SER A 207 -14.76 5.71 -0.74
C SER A 207 -15.54 6.81 -0.02
N ALA A 208 -16.81 6.57 0.30
CA ALA A 208 -17.66 7.50 1.05
C ALA A 208 -17.10 7.74 2.46
N LEU A 209 -16.68 6.67 3.16
CA LEU A 209 -16.09 6.77 4.50
C LEU A 209 -14.79 7.57 4.49
N ARG A 210 -13.92 7.36 3.50
CA ARG A 210 -12.69 8.17 3.33
C ARG A 210 -12.98 9.64 3.06
N ILE A 211 -13.99 9.95 2.26
CA ILE A 211 -14.41 11.33 2.00
C ILE A 211 -14.96 11.96 3.28
N LEU A 212 -15.78 11.25 4.05
CA LEU A 212 -16.29 11.71 5.35
C LEU A 212 -15.16 11.94 6.36
N THR A 213 -14.12 11.09 6.35
CA THR A 213 -12.92 11.26 7.17
C THR A 213 -12.15 12.53 6.79
N GLN A 214 -11.92 12.75 5.49
CA GLN A 214 -11.25 13.96 5.00
C GLN A 214 -12.03 15.23 5.33
N ALA A 215 -13.36 15.13 5.34
CA ALA A 215 -14.24 16.24 5.70
C ALA A 215 -14.40 16.43 7.23
N GLY A 216 -13.82 15.55 8.06
CA GLY A 216 -13.86 15.65 9.51
C GLY A 216 -15.16 15.22 10.18
N TYR A 217 -16.01 14.47 9.49
CA TYR A 217 -17.26 13.94 10.05
C TYR A 217 -17.07 12.65 10.88
N LEU A 218 -16.04 11.89 10.58
CA LEU A 218 -15.67 10.67 11.29
C LEU A 218 -14.18 10.38 11.07
N GLU A 219 -13.63 9.45 11.83
CA GLU A 219 -12.31 8.87 11.61
C GLU A 219 -12.49 7.40 11.21
N TYR A 220 -12.03 7.03 10.01
CA TYR A 220 -12.11 5.69 9.48
C TYR A 220 -10.72 5.17 9.11
N THR A 221 -10.32 4.07 9.75
CA THR A 221 -9.07 3.36 9.46
C THR A 221 -9.40 1.99 8.90
N ALA A 222 -8.87 1.70 7.71
CA ALA A 222 -9.10 0.44 6.99
C ALA A 222 -8.02 -0.61 7.26
N GLU A 223 -7.29 -0.53 8.37
CA GLU A 223 -6.24 -1.48 8.70
C GLU A 223 -6.83 -2.83 9.11
N GLN A 224 -6.51 -3.85 8.31
CA GLN A 224 -7.11 -5.19 8.39
C GLN A 224 -6.47 -6.12 9.42
N ASP A 225 -5.30 -5.80 10.01
CA ASP A 225 -4.50 -6.80 10.73
C ASP A 225 -4.07 -6.45 12.17
N SER A 226 -4.42 -5.29 12.72
CA SER A 226 -4.18 -5.01 14.13
C SER A 226 -5.33 -4.20 14.74
N THR A 227 -6.26 -4.91 15.35
CA THR A 227 -7.40 -4.32 16.08
C THR A 227 -6.98 -3.74 17.43
N SER A 228 -5.84 -4.16 17.94
CA SER A 228 -5.37 -3.77 19.27
C SER A 228 -4.57 -2.48 19.23
N ARG A 229 -4.95 -1.55 20.12
CA ARG A 229 -4.27 -0.28 20.31
C ARG A 229 -3.87 -0.10 21.77
N ILE A 230 -2.73 0.53 21.99
CA ILE A 230 -2.26 0.84 23.32
C ILE A 230 -1.97 2.33 23.48
N LEU A 231 -2.36 2.89 24.60
CA LEU A 231 -2.01 4.23 25.04
C LEU A 231 -1.69 4.16 26.52
N PHE A 232 -0.53 4.66 26.94
CA PHE A 232 -0.23 4.86 28.35
C PHE A 232 -0.89 6.15 28.83
N THR A 233 -1.91 6.00 29.67
CA THR A 233 -2.62 7.15 30.30
C THR A 233 -1.86 7.76 31.46
N ILE A 234 -0.75 7.15 31.87
CA ILE A 234 0.14 7.64 32.92
C ILE A 234 1.38 8.30 32.31
N ARG A 235 2.02 9.17 33.08
CA ARG A 235 3.26 9.81 32.65
C ARG A 235 4.42 8.81 32.64
N ARG A 236 5.40 9.08 31.79
CA ARG A 236 6.58 8.22 31.62
C ARG A 236 7.37 8.01 32.94
N ASP A 237 7.40 9.01 33.78
CA ASP A 237 8.06 9.01 35.10
C ASP A 237 7.27 8.20 36.15
N GLU A 238 5.98 7.91 35.89
CA GLU A 238 5.13 7.11 36.79
C GLU A 238 5.05 5.63 36.39
N LEU A 239 5.70 5.21 35.33
CA LEU A 239 5.71 3.80 34.86
C LEU A 239 6.19 2.79 35.91
N TYR A 240 7.05 3.23 36.86
CA TYR A 240 7.54 2.37 37.92
C TYR A 240 6.39 1.80 38.76
N ARG A 241 5.28 2.52 38.92
CA ARG A 241 4.09 2.05 39.65
C ARG A 241 3.42 0.86 39.00
N LEU A 242 3.40 0.80 37.67
CA LEU A 242 2.87 -0.36 36.94
C LEU A 242 3.83 -1.55 37.03
N ARG A 243 5.14 -1.29 37.05
CA ARG A 243 6.16 -2.33 37.17
C ARG A 243 6.14 -3.04 38.50
N GLU A 244 5.72 -2.37 39.56
CA GLU A 244 5.51 -2.93 40.89
C GLU A 244 4.30 -3.89 40.99
N MET A 245 3.42 -3.93 39.95
CA MET A 245 2.25 -4.80 39.92
C MET A 245 2.58 -6.27 39.59
N GLY A 246 3.83 -6.58 39.19
CA GLY A 246 4.31 -7.94 38.94
C GLY A 246 5.30 -8.03 37.79
N GLU A 247 6.07 -9.11 37.74
CA GLU A 247 7.10 -9.35 36.73
C GLU A 247 6.53 -9.41 35.29
N ASP A 248 5.35 -9.99 35.15
CA ASP A 248 4.70 -10.12 33.81
C ASP A 248 4.28 -8.74 33.27
N MET A 249 3.81 -7.84 34.14
CA MET A 249 3.48 -6.47 33.76
C MET A 249 4.74 -5.70 33.36
N ASP A 250 5.83 -5.85 34.09
CA ASP A 250 7.11 -5.21 33.74
C ASP A 250 7.63 -5.69 32.38
N ARG A 251 7.56 -7.00 32.11
CA ARG A 251 7.95 -7.59 30.82
C ARG A 251 7.10 -7.05 29.68
N LEU A 252 5.78 -6.98 29.88
CA LEU A 252 4.85 -6.43 28.87
C LEU A 252 5.17 -4.97 28.57
N ILE A 253 5.35 -4.12 29.58
CA ILE A 253 5.71 -2.72 29.42
C ILE A 253 7.01 -2.59 28.65
N GLN A 254 8.04 -3.37 28.99
CA GLN A 254 9.32 -3.35 28.31
C GLN A 254 9.20 -3.77 26.84
N ALA A 255 8.42 -4.82 26.54
CA ALA A 255 8.17 -5.27 25.17
C ALA A 255 7.48 -4.17 24.34
N VAL A 256 6.44 -3.56 24.90
CA VAL A 256 5.74 -2.44 24.23
C VAL A 256 6.66 -1.26 23.98
N LEU A 257 7.43 -0.80 24.95
CA LEU A 257 8.32 0.35 24.84
C LEU A 257 9.49 0.12 23.87
N ARG A 258 9.91 -1.13 23.66
CA ARG A 258 10.95 -1.48 22.69
C ARG A 258 10.42 -1.57 21.26
N SER A 259 9.18 -2.04 21.11
CA SER A 259 8.59 -2.33 19.80
C SER A 259 7.84 -1.15 19.21
N TYR A 260 7.30 -0.25 20.03
CA TYR A 260 6.40 0.81 19.60
C TYR A 260 6.81 2.19 20.11
N THR A 261 6.72 3.19 19.24
CA THR A 261 6.98 4.61 19.58
C THR A 261 5.64 5.38 19.63
N GLY A 262 5.58 6.44 20.42
CA GLY A 262 4.38 7.29 20.48
C GLY A 262 3.30 6.85 21.48
N VAL A 263 3.45 5.73 22.16
CA VAL A 263 2.48 5.12 23.08
C VAL A 263 2.06 5.99 24.30
N PHE A 264 2.71 7.14 24.50
CA PHE A 264 2.35 8.13 25.55
C PHE A 264 1.62 9.34 25.03
N THR A 265 1.58 9.51 23.70
CA THR A 265 1.02 10.71 23.07
C THR A 265 -0.27 10.43 22.34
N ASP A 266 -0.42 9.22 21.79
CA ASP A 266 -1.59 8.82 21.03
C ASP A 266 -1.77 7.30 21.05
N TYR A 267 -2.96 6.83 20.65
CA TYR A 267 -3.22 5.39 20.46
C TYR A 267 -2.31 4.82 19.38
N THR A 268 -1.44 3.90 19.80
CA THR A 268 -0.51 3.21 18.90
C THR A 268 -1.03 1.82 18.60
N TYR A 269 -1.14 1.47 17.32
CA TYR A 269 -1.50 0.12 16.89
C TYR A 269 -0.43 -0.87 17.28
N ILE A 270 -0.85 -2.00 17.84
CA ILE A 270 0.04 -3.10 18.25
C ILE A 270 -0.37 -4.38 17.54
N ASN A 271 0.63 -5.16 17.14
CA ASN A 271 0.43 -6.54 16.69
C ASN A 271 0.66 -7.47 17.86
N GLU A 272 -0.41 -8.13 18.33
CA GLU A 272 -0.39 -9.00 19.51
C GLU A 272 0.54 -10.19 19.32
N ASP A 273 0.58 -10.81 18.13
CA ASP A 273 1.45 -11.94 17.82
C ASP A 273 2.92 -11.54 17.89
N SER A 274 3.29 -10.38 17.34
CA SER A 274 4.65 -9.84 17.42
C SER A 274 5.03 -9.50 18.87
N LEU A 275 4.08 -8.99 19.65
CA LEU A 275 4.29 -8.68 21.06
C LEU A 275 4.47 -9.97 21.89
N ALA A 276 3.66 -10.99 21.63
CA ALA A 276 3.77 -12.31 22.27
C ALA A 276 5.13 -12.96 21.96
N LEU A 277 5.61 -12.90 20.71
CA LEU A 277 6.95 -13.36 20.34
C LEU A 277 8.05 -12.60 21.10
N SER A 278 7.92 -11.29 21.23
CA SER A 278 8.87 -10.46 21.99
C SER A 278 8.90 -10.83 23.47
N LEU A 279 7.75 -11.18 24.04
CA LEU A 279 7.66 -11.64 25.44
C LEU A 279 8.34 -13.00 25.65
N ILE A 280 8.22 -13.93 24.70
CA ILE A 280 8.91 -15.23 24.75
C ILE A 280 10.42 -15.03 24.71
N HIS A 281 10.93 -14.17 23.82
CA HIS A 281 12.37 -13.88 23.75
C HIS A 281 12.94 -13.15 24.98
N ILE A 282 12.12 -12.39 25.70
CA ILE A 282 12.52 -11.75 26.97
C ILE A 282 12.57 -12.79 28.10
N SER A 283 11.80 -13.87 28.03
CA SER A 283 11.74 -14.93 29.05
C SER A 283 12.81 -16.02 28.90
N GLU A 284 13.52 -16.11 27.76
CA GLU A 284 14.65 -17.01 27.57
C GLU A 284 15.96 -16.27 27.92
N PRO A 285 16.55 -16.50 29.13
CA PRO A 285 17.91 -16.05 29.37
C PRO A 285 18.84 -16.82 28.44
N THR A 286 19.62 -16.10 27.67
CA THR A 286 20.70 -16.62 26.84
C THR A 286 21.55 -17.60 27.63
N ARG A 287 21.31 -18.90 27.48
CA ARG A 287 22.25 -19.93 27.90
C ARG A 287 23.45 -19.89 26.97
N HIS A 288 24.40 -19.04 27.27
CA HIS A 288 25.75 -19.23 26.75
C HIS A 288 26.29 -20.52 27.34
N ALA A 289 26.32 -21.55 26.51
CA ALA A 289 27.12 -22.73 26.81
C ALA A 289 28.58 -22.29 26.85
N GLN A 290 29.17 -22.26 28.05
CA GLN A 290 30.60 -22.30 28.20
C GLN A 290 31.05 -23.71 27.77
N ILE A 291 31.75 -23.77 26.65
CA ILE A 291 32.52 -24.95 26.27
C ILE A 291 33.91 -24.75 26.89
N SER A 292 34.23 -25.58 27.85
CA SER A 292 35.56 -25.76 28.42
C SER A 292 36.40 -26.55 27.43
#